data_c2c1e5d420b741574541f03f833376ff
#
_entry.id   c2c1e5d420b741574541f03f833376ff
#
_cell.length_a   1.000
_cell.length_b   1.000
_cell.length_c   1.000
_cell.angle_alpha   90.00
_cell.angle_beta   90.00
_cell.angle_gamma   90.00
#
_symmetry.space_group_name_H-M   'P 1'
#
loop_
_entity.id
_entity.type
_entity.pdbx_description
1 polymer ?
#
loop_
_entity_poly.entity_id
_entity_poly.type
_entity_poly.pdbx_seq_one_letter_code
_entity_poly.pdbx_strand_id
1 'polypeptide(L)'
;MMKRNWMHRLGAFAAAAALVLSLAGCGAEQSGGPADVEPVRLTVWTYYNGDQLESFNRLVEEFNATVGKEQNITVENCSQGNVNDLEAQVMASAQGKVGAEEMPNIFMAYADTAYTMDQMGELVDLAPYFTDEERAAYIGSYLTEGDFNDDGSIKIFPVAKSVELLFLNDTDWQTFADATGAEYADLETIEGLVG
;
A
#
# COMPACT_ATOMS: atom_id res chain seq x y z
N MET A 1 67.79 -24.71 44.10
CA MET A 1 66.41 -24.11 44.24
C MET A 1 66.02 -23.31 43.00
N MET A 2 66.03 -23.90 41.78
CA MET A 2 65.82 -23.12 40.54
C MET A 2 65.09 -23.91 39.43
N LYS A 3 64.12 -24.80 39.79
CA LYS A 3 63.33 -25.57 38.80
C LYS A 3 61.80 -25.37 38.86
N ARG A 4 61.31 -24.54 39.84
CA ARG A 4 59.85 -24.40 40.06
C ARG A 4 59.21 -23.28 39.29
N ASN A 5 59.99 -22.30 38.77
CA ASN A 5 59.46 -21.15 38.07
C ASN A 5 59.35 -21.35 36.54
N TRP A 6 59.90 -22.40 36.00
CA TRP A 6 59.85 -22.65 34.56
C TRP A 6 58.51 -23.29 34.11
N MET A 7 57.93 -24.15 34.96
CA MET A 7 56.62 -24.76 34.66
C MET A 7 55.47 -23.74 34.68
N HIS A 8 55.52 -22.68 35.49
CA HIS A 8 54.51 -21.62 35.49
C HIS A 8 54.62 -20.70 34.26
N ARG A 9 55.81 -20.56 33.68
CA ARG A 9 56.00 -19.77 32.46
C ARG A 9 55.53 -20.50 31.19
N LEU A 10 55.64 -21.82 31.14
CA LEU A 10 55.12 -22.65 30.05
C LEU A 10 53.60 -22.74 30.10
N GLY A 11 52.97 -22.77 31.27
CA GLY A 11 51.52 -22.74 31.43
C GLY A 11 50.88 -21.41 30.99
N ALA A 12 51.57 -20.27 31.23
CA ALA A 12 51.04 -18.96 30.82
C ALA A 12 51.08 -18.77 29.29
N PHE A 13 52.07 -19.32 28.60
CA PHE A 13 52.14 -19.26 27.13
C PHE A 13 51.11 -20.18 26.45
N ALA A 14 50.80 -21.31 27.03
CA ALA A 14 49.78 -22.25 26.50
C ALA A 14 48.38 -21.64 26.67
N ALA A 15 48.07 -20.93 27.76
CA ALA A 15 46.81 -20.26 27.99
C ALA A 15 46.59 -19.04 27.07
N ALA A 16 47.64 -18.29 26.77
CA ALA A 16 47.59 -17.15 25.83
C ALA A 16 47.42 -17.62 24.38
N ALA A 17 47.98 -18.76 23.96
CA ALA A 17 47.83 -19.31 22.64
C ALA A 17 46.42 -19.87 22.42
N ALA A 18 45.77 -20.44 23.45
CA ALA A 18 44.38 -20.95 23.37
C ALA A 18 43.36 -19.82 23.25
N LEU A 19 43.60 -18.64 23.81
CA LEU A 19 42.73 -17.44 23.71
C LEU A 19 42.79 -16.75 22.33
N VAL A 20 43.92 -16.86 21.61
CA VAL A 20 44.06 -16.30 20.26
C VAL A 20 43.44 -17.18 19.20
N LEU A 21 43.35 -18.52 19.41
CA LEU A 21 42.68 -19.43 18.48
C LEU A 21 41.14 -19.41 18.59
N SER A 22 40.58 -18.85 19.66
CA SER A 22 39.10 -18.74 19.80
C SER A 22 38.50 -17.50 19.13
N LEU A 23 39.32 -16.54 18.63
CA LEU A 23 38.86 -15.38 17.87
C LEU A 23 38.92 -15.55 16.35
N ALA A 24 39.42 -16.71 15.85
CA ALA A 24 39.50 -16.98 14.42
C ALA A 24 38.32 -17.89 13.90
N GLY A 25 37.29 -18.11 14.71
CA GLY A 25 36.20 -19.06 14.43
C GLY A 25 34.82 -18.45 14.25
N CYS A 26 34.68 -17.26 13.70
CA CYS A 26 33.40 -16.73 13.23
C CYS A 26 33.58 -15.98 11.90
N GLY A 27 34.11 -16.71 10.92
CA GLY A 27 33.86 -16.44 9.51
C GLY A 27 32.65 -17.29 9.09
N ALA A 28 31.45 -17.01 9.63
CA ALA A 28 30.24 -17.43 8.96
C ALA A 28 30.22 -16.65 7.65
N GLU A 29 30.27 -17.36 6.53
CA GLU A 29 29.89 -16.83 5.23
C GLU A 29 28.50 -16.21 5.41
N GLN A 30 28.46 -14.89 5.57
CA GLN A 30 27.26 -14.13 5.29
C GLN A 30 26.97 -14.33 3.80
N SER A 31 26.10 -15.28 3.50
CA SER A 31 25.38 -15.29 2.25
C SER A 31 24.79 -13.89 2.08
N GLY A 32 25.27 -13.18 1.06
CA GLY A 32 24.86 -11.80 0.77
C GLY A 32 23.36 -11.72 0.53
N GLY A 33 22.62 -11.44 1.60
CA GLY A 33 21.37 -10.75 1.53
C GLY A 33 21.66 -9.26 1.33
N PRO A 34 20.73 -8.45 0.85
CA PRO A 34 20.92 -7.02 0.64
C PRO A 34 21.39 -6.41 1.97
N ALA A 35 22.64 -5.91 1.94
CA ALA A 35 23.32 -5.38 3.11
C ALA A 35 22.61 -4.12 3.59
N ASP A 36 22.33 -4.06 4.89
CA ASP A 36 22.07 -2.85 5.68
C ASP A 36 20.88 -1.94 5.28
N VAL A 37 19.84 -2.47 4.65
CA VAL A 37 18.57 -1.74 4.55
C VAL A 37 17.77 -2.03 5.82
N GLU A 38 17.52 -0.99 6.63
CA GLU A 38 16.65 -1.12 7.80
C GLU A 38 15.25 -1.64 7.35
N PRO A 39 14.65 -2.56 8.14
CA PRO A 39 13.31 -3.05 7.83
C PRO A 39 12.29 -1.91 7.78
N VAL A 40 11.56 -1.80 6.68
CA VAL A 40 10.49 -0.83 6.52
C VAL A 40 9.14 -1.53 6.71
N ARG A 41 8.31 -1.00 7.59
CA ARG A 41 6.92 -1.44 7.77
C ARG A 41 6.00 -0.35 7.24
N LEU A 42 5.10 -0.72 6.34
CA LEU A 42 4.10 0.15 5.75
C LEU A 42 2.71 -0.30 6.16
N THR A 43 1.86 0.64 6.58
CA THR A 43 0.45 0.40 6.85
C THR A 43 -0.39 0.91 5.69
N VAL A 44 -1.37 0.10 5.28
CA VAL A 44 -2.35 0.45 4.24
C VAL A 44 -3.74 0.39 4.84
N TRP A 45 -4.48 1.48 4.80
CA TRP A 45 -5.89 1.50 5.20
C TRP A 45 -6.80 1.35 4.00
N THR A 46 -7.70 0.37 4.08
CA THR A 46 -8.67 0.07 3.03
C THR A 46 -10.08 0.08 3.58
N TYR A 47 -11.08 0.21 2.71
CA TYR A 47 -12.49 0.02 3.03
C TYR A 47 -13.01 -1.36 2.60
N TYR A 48 -12.12 -2.23 2.12
CA TYR A 48 -12.51 -3.55 1.66
C TYR A 48 -13.01 -4.43 2.80
N ASN A 49 -14.05 -5.22 2.49
CA ASN A 49 -14.61 -6.23 3.39
C ASN A 49 -14.98 -7.48 2.58
N GLY A 50 -15.34 -8.59 3.26
CA GLY A 50 -15.68 -9.85 2.62
C GLY A 50 -14.65 -10.32 1.59
N ASP A 51 -15.08 -10.74 0.42
CA ASP A 51 -14.24 -11.31 -0.64
C ASP A 51 -13.20 -10.33 -1.20
N GLN A 52 -13.51 -9.03 -1.18
CA GLN A 52 -12.56 -7.99 -1.61
C GLN A 52 -11.39 -7.90 -0.62
N LEU A 53 -11.68 -7.93 0.67
CA LEU A 53 -10.67 -7.92 1.72
C LEU A 53 -9.77 -9.16 1.63
N GLU A 54 -10.35 -10.35 1.47
CA GLU A 54 -9.59 -11.58 1.30
C GLU A 54 -8.69 -11.53 0.06
N SER A 55 -9.20 -10.98 -1.04
CA SER A 55 -8.44 -10.85 -2.29
C SER A 55 -7.29 -9.88 -2.15
N PHE A 56 -7.50 -8.74 -1.49
CA PHE A 56 -6.46 -7.75 -1.25
C PHE A 56 -5.41 -8.28 -0.26
N ASN A 57 -5.82 -8.97 0.80
CA ASN A 57 -4.89 -9.59 1.75
C ASN A 57 -3.97 -10.62 1.07
N ARG A 58 -4.48 -11.42 0.12
CA ARG A 58 -3.63 -12.33 -0.67
C ARG A 58 -2.56 -11.59 -1.48
N LEU A 59 -2.90 -10.43 -2.07
CA LEU A 59 -1.91 -9.60 -2.78
C LEU A 59 -0.84 -9.05 -1.82
N VAL A 60 -1.24 -8.62 -0.64
CA VAL A 60 -0.31 -8.15 0.40
C VAL A 60 0.60 -9.29 0.88
N GLU A 61 0.07 -10.49 1.09
CA GLU A 61 0.84 -11.68 1.46
C GLU A 61 1.85 -12.05 0.36
N GLU A 62 1.43 -12.02 -0.91
CA GLU A 62 2.30 -12.28 -2.05
C GLU A 62 3.42 -11.24 -2.15
N PHE A 63 3.10 -9.94 -2.02
CA PHE A 63 4.11 -8.89 -1.96
C PHE A 63 5.11 -9.13 -0.83
N ASN A 64 4.64 -9.39 0.38
CA ASN A 64 5.49 -9.62 1.54
C ASN A 64 6.39 -10.87 1.38
N ALA A 65 5.90 -11.89 0.67
CA ALA A 65 6.67 -13.12 0.42
C ALA A 65 7.70 -12.98 -0.72
N THR A 66 7.54 -12.02 -1.61
CA THR A 66 8.34 -11.81 -2.82
C THR A 66 9.11 -10.49 -2.75
N VAL A 67 8.63 -9.46 -3.43
CA VAL A 67 9.30 -8.15 -3.56
C VAL A 67 9.57 -7.52 -2.19
N GLY A 68 8.60 -7.56 -1.28
CA GLY A 68 8.75 -7.02 0.06
C GLY A 68 9.89 -7.68 0.83
N LYS A 69 9.99 -9.00 0.74
CA LYS A 69 11.11 -9.75 1.35
C LYS A 69 12.46 -9.37 0.75
N GLU A 70 12.53 -9.22 -0.57
CA GLU A 70 13.76 -8.85 -1.27
C GLU A 70 14.21 -7.41 -0.92
N GLN A 71 13.26 -6.52 -0.72
CA GLN A 71 13.49 -5.11 -0.43
C GLN A 71 13.50 -4.79 1.08
N ASN A 72 13.32 -5.80 1.94
CA ASN A 72 13.15 -5.64 3.39
C ASN A 72 11.97 -4.73 3.77
N ILE A 73 10.88 -4.79 3.01
CA ILE A 73 9.64 -4.05 3.20
C ILE A 73 8.54 -5.02 3.61
N THR A 74 7.78 -4.69 4.64
CA THR A 74 6.57 -5.42 5.06
C THR A 74 5.37 -4.49 4.99
N VAL A 75 4.32 -4.92 4.32
CA VAL A 75 3.04 -4.21 4.23
C VAL A 75 2.03 -4.88 5.15
N GLU A 76 1.27 -4.08 5.88
CA GLU A 76 0.15 -4.50 6.73
C GLU A 76 -1.13 -3.79 6.27
N ASN A 77 -2.16 -4.56 5.92
CA ASN A 77 -3.46 -4.02 5.56
C ASN A 77 -4.37 -3.94 6.80
N CYS A 78 -4.94 -2.77 7.02
CA CYS A 78 -5.92 -2.50 8.08
C CYS A 78 -7.24 -2.06 7.42
N SER A 79 -8.24 -2.95 7.39
CA SER A 79 -9.57 -2.60 6.88
C SER A 79 -10.30 -1.71 7.88
N GLN A 80 -10.81 -0.58 7.41
CA GLN A 80 -11.65 0.35 8.18
C GLN A 80 -13.16 0.07 7.99
N GLY A 81 -13.49 -1.03 7.33
CA GLY A 81 -14.86 -1.55 7.19
C GLY A 81 -15.63 -1.01 6.00
N ASN A 82 -15.75 0.29 5.83
CA ASN A 82 -16.42 0.92 4.69
C ASN A 82 -15.83 2.30 4.37
N VAL A 83 -16.27 2.91 3.28
CA VAL A 83 -15.76 4.20 2.78
C VAL A 83 -15.89 5.29 3.83
N ASN A 84 -17.08 5.46 4.42
CA ASN A 84 -17.34 6.55 5.37
C ASN A 84 -16.50 6.42 6.64
N ASP A 85 -16.32 5.19 7.13
CA ASP A 85 -15.50 4.93 8.31
C ASP A 85 -14.02 5.20 8.00
N LEU A 86 -13.53 4.77 6.84
CA LEU A 86 -12.16 5.06 6.40
C LEU A 86 -11.91 6.57 6.31
N GLU A 87 -12.77 7.31 5.63
CA GLU A 87 -12.65 8.77 5.51
C GLU A 87 -12.67 9.47 6.87
N ALA A 88 -13.57 9.05 7.76
CA ALA A 88 -13.65 9.60 9.12
C ALA A 88 -12.36 9.35 9.91
N GLN A 89 -11.78 8.15 9.80
CA GLN A 89 -10.53 7.80 10.47
C GLN A 89 -9.34 8.57 9.90
N VAL A 90 -9.21 8.63 8.57
CA VAL A 90 -8.15 9.40 7.90
C VAL A 90 -8.20 10.86 8.33
N MET A 91 -9.39 11.47 8.29
CA MET A 91 -9.58 12.87 8.73
C MET A 91 -9.29 13.07 10.21
N ALA A 92 -9.66 12.11 11.07
CA ALA A 92 -9.37 12.20 12.49
C ALA A 92 -7.87 12.14 12.78
N SER A 93 -7.15 11.26 12.09
CA SER A 93 -5.71 11.10 12.20
C SER A 93 -4.97 12.34 11.70
N ALA A 94 -5.31 12.84 10.52
CA ALA A 94 -4.70 14.03 9.95
C ALA A 94 -4.90 15.28 10.81
N GLN A 95 -6.05 15.39 11.48
CA GLN A 95 -6.36 16.49 12.40
C GLN A 95 -5.75 16.31 13.79
N GLY A 96 -5.08 15.20 14.07
CA GLY A 96 -4.50 14.90 15.40
C GLY A 96 -5.56 14.83 16.49
N LYS A 97 -6.77 14.34 16.19
CA LYS A 97 -7.86 14.24 17.19
C LYS A 97 -7.46 13.29 18.32
N VAL A 98 -7.90 13.62 19.54
CA VAL A 98 -7.65 12.78 20.71
C VAL A 98 -8.29 11.40 20.50
N GLY A 99 -7.48 10.36 20.60
CA GLY A 99 -7.90 8.97 20.41
C GLY A 99 -7.90 8.51 18.94
N ALA A 100 -7.52 9.36 17.97
CA ALA A 100 -7.30 8.93 16.61
C ALA A 100 -6.04 8.04 16.53
N GLU A 101 -6.05 7.09 15.60
CA GLU A 101 -4.89 6.28 15.28
C GLU A 101 -3.82 7.11 14.56
N GLU A 102 -2.60 6.60 14.54
CA GLU A 102 -1.53 7.20 13.73
C GLU A 102 -1.89 7.12 12.24
N MET A 103 -1.53 8.17 11.49
CA MET A 103 -1.78 8.23 10.05
C MET A 103 -1.10 7.07 9.33
N PRO A 104 -1.81 6.31 8.46
CA PRO A 104 -1.20 5.23 7.69
C PRO A 104 -0.25 5.78 6.63
N ASN A 105 0.66 4.94 6.15
CA ASN A 105 1.54 5.31 5.04
C ASN A 105 0.77 5.40 3.71
N ILE A 106 -0.26 4.56 3.54
CA ILE A 106 -1.11 4.51 2.34
C ILE A 106 -2.56 4.37 2.81
N PHE A 107 -3.46 5.05 2.14
CA PHE A 107 -4.90 4.88 2.37
C PHE A 107 -5.68 5.00 1.06
N MET A 108 -6.81 4.31 0.99
CA MET A 108 -7.75 4.46 -0.12
C MET A 108 -8.63 5.69 0.11
N ALA A 109 -8.89 6.44 -0.94
CA ALA A 109 -9.76 7.61 -0.88
C ALA A 109 -10.39 7.89 -2.24
N TYR A 110 -11.50 8.60 -2.22
CA TYR A 110 -12.02 9.31 -3.37
C TYR A 110 -11.31 10.66 -3.52
N ALA A 111 -11.49 11.29 -4.69
CA ALA A 111 -10.78 12.52 -5.04
C ALA A 111 -11.07 13.71 -4.11
N ASP A 112 -12.27 13.81 -3.57
CA ASP A 112 -12.68 14.87 -2.64
C ASP A 112 -11.96 14.77 -1.28
N THR A 113 -11.87 13.56 -0.73
CA THR A 113 -11.08 13.30 0.48
C THR A 113 -9.60 13.54 0.22
N ALA A 114 -9.07 13.02 -0.89
CA ALA A 114 -7.67 13.23 -1.26
C ALA A 114 -7.35 14.72 -1.48
N TYR A 115 -8.22 15.48 -2.12
CA TYR A 115 -8.06 16.93 -2.24
C TYR A 115 -7.97 17.62 -0.88
N THR A 116 -8.84 17.24 0.05
CA THR A 116 -8.81 17.79 1.42
C THR A 116 -7.48 17.48 2.11
N MET A 117 -6.98 16.27 1.95
CA MET A 117 -5.69 15.84 2.51
C MET A 117 -4.50 16.55 1.86
N ASP A 118 -4.56 16.82 0.55
CA ASP A 118 -3.55 17.63 -0.16
C ASP A 118 -3.51 19.06 0.37
N GLN A 119 -4.66 19.69 0.62
CA GLN A 119 -4.73 21.04 1.22
C GLN A 119 -4.16 21.09 2.64
N MET A 120 -4.13 19.97 3.35
CA MET A 120 -3.50 19.84 4.67
C MET A 120 -1.99 19.54 4.57
N GLY A 121 -1.47 19.26 3.37
CA GLY A 121 -0.07 18.91 3.14
C GLY A 121 0.29 17.46 3.49
N GLU A 122 -0.70 16.59 3.59
CA GLU A 122 -0.54 15.19 4.01
C GLU A 122 -0.26 14.22 2.84
N LEU A 123 -0.34 14.70 1.58
CA LEU A 123 -0.11 13.86 0.42
C LEU A 123 1.25 14.11 -0.24
N VAL A 124 1.92 13.02 -0.56
CA VAL A 124 3.15 13.01 -1.38
C VAL A 124 2.76 13.13 -2.86
N ASP A 125 3.52 13.90 -3.63
CA ASP A 125 3.46 13.83 -5.08
C ASP A 125 4.18 12.57 -5.57
N LEU A 126 3.44 11.69 -6.24
CA LEU A 126 3.95 10.44 -6.78
C LEU A 126 4.59 10.60 -8.17
N ALA A 127 4.38 11.74 -8.85
CA ALA A 127 4.86 11.97 -10.21
C ALA A 127 6.37 11.72 -10.40
N PRO A 128 7.27 12.12 -9.46
CA PRO A 128 8.70 11.88 -9.61
C PRO A 128 9.11 10.40 -9.52
N TYR A 129 8.24 9.52 -9.01
CA TYR A 129 8.53 8.10 -8.81
C TYR A 129 8.07 7.22 -9.96
N PHE A 130 7.37 7.78 -10.97
CA PHE A 130 6.93 7.07 -12.16
C PHE A 130 7.84 7.35 -13.34
N THR A 131 8.21 6.31 -14.06
CA THR A 131 8.79 6.42 -15.39
C THR A 131 7.72 6.77 -16.42
N ASP A 132 8.13 7.27 -17.59
CA ASP A 132 7.19 7.54 -18.68
C ASP A 132 6.49 6.27 -19.18
N GLU A 133 7.19 5.12 -19.15
CA GLU A 133 6.63 3.83 -19.53
C GLU A 133 5.54 3.37 -18.54
N GLU A 134 5.78 3.50 -17.26
CA GLU A 134 4.79 3.19 -16.22
C GLU A 134 3.56 4.10 -16.34
N ARG A 135 3.75 5.40 -16.56
CA ARG A 135 2.64 6.33 -16.78
C ARG A 135 1.80 5.94 -18.00
N ALA A 136 2.45 5.56 -19.09
CA ALA A 136 1.78 5.16 -20.34
C ALA A 136 0.98 3.85 -20.22
N ALA A 137 1.25 3.04 -19.19
CA ALA A 137 0.50 1.82 -18.91
C ALA A 137 -0.89 2.08 -18.30
N TYR A 138 -1.14 3.30 -17.82
CA TYR A 138 -2.42 3.69 -17.20
C TYR A 138 -3.25 4.57 -18.13
N ILE A 139 -4.57 4.58 -17.89
CA ILE A 139 -5.48 5.52 -18.58
C ILE A 139 -5.17 6.92 -18.07
N GLY A 140 -4.74 7.81 -18.98
CA GLY A 140 -4.26 9.15 -18.63
C GLY A 140 -5.24 9.96 -17.79
N SER A 141 -6.55 9.94 -18.12
CA SER A 141 -7.58 10.63 -17.35
C SER A 141 -7.72 10.15 -15.90
N TYR A 142 -7.28 8.93 -15.58
CA TYR A 142 -7.31 8.43 -14.21
C TYR A 142 -6.11 8.92 -13.41
N LEU A 143 -4.94 9.07 -14.05
CA LEU A 143 -3.76 9.64 -13.39
C LEU A 143 -3.94 11.13 -13.11
N THR A 144 -4.58 11.87 -14.02
CA THR A 144 -4.80 13.32 -13.86
C THR A 144 -5.89 13.67 -12.85
N GLU A 145 -6.66 12.71 -12.36
CA GLU A 145 -7.65 12.97 -11.30
C GLU A 145 -7.02 13.50 -10.01
N GLY A 146 -5.77 13.14 -9.74
CA GLY A 146 -5.00 13.64 -8.59
C GLY A 146 -4.15 14.87 -8.87
N ASP A 147 -4.26 15.47 -10.06
CA ASP A 147 -3.60 16.73 -10.41
C ASP A 147 -4.49 17.91 -10.03
N PHE A 148 -4.53 18.23 -8.74
CA PHE A 148 -5.43 19.25 -8.19
C PHE A 148 -5.06 20.68 -8.53
N ASN A 149 -3.84 20.92 -9.04
CA ASN A 149 -3.32 22.26 -9.31
C ASN A 149 -2.95 22.47 -10.77
N ASP A 150 -3.22 21.52 -11.66
CA ASP A 150 -2.82 21.53 -13.08
C ASP A 150 -1.29 21.71 -13.26
N ASP A 151 -0.50 21.09 -12.36
CA ASP A 151 0.97 21.17 -12.34
C ASP A 151 1.66 19.85 -12.74
N GLY A 152 0.89 18.83 -13.09
CA GLY A 152 1.35 17.50 -13.46
C GLY A 152 1.66 16.59 -12.28
N SER A 153 1.27 16.97 -11.08
CA SER A 153 1.40 16.13 -9.89
C SER A 153 0.46 14.90 -9.94
N ILE A 154 0.86 13.83 -9.27
CA ILE A 154 0.04 12.63 -9.09
C ILE A 154 -0.18 12.43 -7.59
N LYS A 155 -1.26 12.97 -7.05
CA LYS A 155 -1.62 12.86 -5.64
C LYS A 155 -2.47 11.63 -5.34
N ILE A 156 -3.11 11.07 -6.36
CA ILE A 156 -3.92 9.85 -6.29
C ILE A 156 -3.37 8.84 -7.29
N PHE A 157 -3.14 7.62 -6.82
CA PHE A 157 -2.83 6.50 -7.70
C PHE A 157 -4.11 5.67 -7.96
N PRO A 158 -4.52 5.46 -9.22
CA PRO A 158 -5.76 4.77 -9.54
C PRO A 158 -5.60 3.26 -9.35
N VAL A 159 -6.16 2.71 -8.27
CA VAL A 159 -6.16 1.26 -7.99
C VAL A 159 -7.36 0.60 -8.65
N ALA A 160 -8.55 1.20 -8.55
CA ALA A 160 -9.78 0.74 -9.15
C ALA A 160 -10.71 1.92 -9.41
N LYS A 161 -11.53 1.81 -10.45
CA LYS A 161 -12.60 2.76 -10.76
C LYS A 161 -13.89 2.02 -10.87
N SER A 162 -14.94 2.56 -10.26
CA SER A 162 -16.32 2.10 -10.44
C SER A 162 -17.06 3.01 -11.42
N VAL A 163 -18.00 2.42 -12.11
CA VAL A 163 -18.91 3.14 -13.01
C VAL A 163 -20.33 2.78 -12.65
N GLU A 164 -21.24 3.73 -12.83
CA GLU A 164 -22.67 3.47 -12.73
C GLU A 164 -23.17 2.95 -14.08
N LEU A 165 -23.95 1.88 -14.04
CA LEU A 165 -24.54 1.25 -15.22
C LEU A 165 -26.03 1.07 -15.00
N LEU A 166 -26.82 1.38 -16.03
CA LEU A 166 -28.20 1.02 -16.08
C LEU A 166 -28.32 -0.44 -16.59
N PHE A 167 -28.83 -1.33 -15.74
CA PHE A 167 -29.17 -2.69 -16.15
C PHE A 167 -30.66 -2.76 -16.49
N LEU A 168 -30.95 -3.21 -17.68
CA LEU A 168 -32.31 -3.37 -18.16
C LEU A 168 -32.65 -4.85 -18.30
N ASN A 169 -33.78 -5.30 -17.70
CA ASN A 169 -34.35 -6.60 -17.99
C ASN A 169 -35.11 -6.49 -19.30
N ASP A 170 -34.54 -6.99 -20.38
CA ASP A 170 -35.11 -6.85 -21.72
C ASP A 170 -36.50 -7.48 -21.85
N THR A 171 -36.79 -8.58 -21.17
CA THR A 171 -38.12 -9.22 -21.20
C THR A 171 -39.20 -8.31 -20.61
N ASP A 172 -38.93 -7.70 -19.49
CA ASP A 172 -39.86 -6.77 -18.83
C ASP A 172 -39.96 -5.47 -19.59
N TRP A 173 -38.86 -5.01 -20.17
CA TRP A 173 -38.80 -3.81 -21.00
C TRP A 173 -39.69 -3.96 -22.24
N GLN A 174 -39.63 -5.08 -22.99
CA GLN A 174 -40.48 -5.32 -24.16
C GLN A 174 -41.98 -5.26 -23.79
N THR A 175 -42.33 -5.87 -22.65
CA THR A 175 -43.70 -5.83 -22.15
C THR A 175 -44.17 -4.41 -21.82
N PHE A 176 -43.31 -3.63 -21.20
CA PHE A 176 -43.57 -2.23 -20.87
C PHE A 176 -43.66 -1.36 -22.13
N ALA A 177 -42.69 -1.49 -23.04
CA ALA A 177 -42.66 -0.74 -24.30
C ALA A 177 -43.89 -0.99 -25.18
N ASP A 178 -44.31 -2.24 -25.29
CA ASP A 178 -45.52 -2.60 -26.02
C ASP A 178 -46.79 -1.96 -25.41
N ALA A 179 -46.84 -1.82 -24.11
CA ALA A 179 -47.97 -1.22 -23.40
C ALA A 179 -48.00 0.30 -23.41
N THR A 180 -46.83 0.95 -23.47
CA THR A 180 -46.67 2.41 -23.27
C THR A 180 -46.25 3.15 -24.53
N GLY A 181 -45.62 2.46 -25.48
CA GLY A 181 -44.97 3.06 -26.65
C GLY A 181 -43.58 3.64 -26.34
N ALA A 182 -42.98 3.26 -25.20
CA ALA A 182 -41.63 3.68 -24.84
C ALA A 182 -40.57 3.08 -25.79
N GLU A 183 -39.52 3.82 -26.07
CA GLU A 183 -38.44 3.42 -26.95
C GLU A 183 -37.11 3.36 -26.18
N TYR A 184 -36.12 2.58 -26.66
CA TYR A 184 -34.77 2.56 -26.04
C TYR A 184 -34.09 3.92 -26.00
N ALA A 185 -34.44 4.82 -26.95
CA ALA A 185 -33.94 6.18 -26.94
C ALA A 185 -34.36 6.98 -25.71
N ASP A 186 -35.49 6.65 -25.08
CA ASP A 186 -35.95 7.29 -23.84
C ASP A 186 -35.02 6.97 -22.66
N LEU A 187 -34.26 5.85 -22.72
CA LEU A 187 -33.30 5.48 -21.68
C LEU A 187 -31.98 6.25 -21.75
N GLU A 188 -31.75 7.02 -22.80
CA GLU A 188 -30.48 7.77 -22.99
C GLU A 188 -30.43 9.07 -22.17
N THR A 189 -31.56 9.55 -21.65
CA THR A 189 -31.63 10.78 -20.87
C THR A 189 -32.42 10.61 -19.58
N ILE A 190 -32.12 11.46 -18.60
CA ILE A 190 -32.88 11.49 -17.33
C ILE A 190 -34.35 11.86 -17.60
N GLU A 191 -34.60 12.78 -18.50
CA GLU A 191 -35.94 13.24 -18.88
C GLU A 191 -36.76 12.07 -19.47
N GLY A 192 -36.15 11.25 -20.33
CA GLY A 192 -36.81 10.09 -20.91
C GLY A 192 -37.07 8.97 -19.90
N LEU A 193 -36.23 8.83 -18.86
CA LEU A 193 -36.42 7.86 -17.79
C LEU A 193 -37.57 8.23 -16.82
N VAL A 194 -37.94 9.52 -16.69
CA VAL A 194 -38.95 10.00 -15.74
C VAL A 194 -40.20 10.57 -16.40
N GLY A 195 -40.25 10.66 -17.74
CA GLY A 195 -41.39 11.15 -18.56
C GLY A 195 -42.37 10.09 -18.90
#